data_8471ca26a63f412c5a3e78e6f0654465
#
_entry.id   8471ca26a63f412c5a3e78e6f0654465
#
_cell.length_a   1.000
_cell.length_b   1.000
_cell.length_c   1.000
_cell.angle_alpha   90.00
_cell.angle_beta   90.00
_cell.angle_gamma   90.00
#
_symmetry.space_group_name_H-M   'P 1'
#
loop_
_entity.id
_entity.type
_entity.pdbx_description
1 polymer ?
#
loop_
_entity_poly.entity_id
_entity_poly.type
_entity_poly.pdbx_seq_one_letter_code
_entity_poly.pdbx_strand_id
1 'polypeptide(L)'
;LVLPLQCRNPPLRRRSNRAAPACAVPIVKEFCMRNLILSAAFASLSLLGLGAQAESIEAGRQYVELSSPVPVSQPGKIEVVELFWYGCPHCYQFEPTLNPWVEKLPEDVNFVRIPALFGGLWDAHGQMFITLQSMGVEQKVHHAIFEKLHGNPKQLQTPEEMAEFLAGQGVDKGKFISTFNSFAVKGLMGKAKQLAKSYQITGVPVLIVNGKYRFDVGSSGGPKEALGVADFLIQKERSAN
;
A
#
# COMPACT_ATOMS: atom_id res chain seq x y z
N LEU A 1 28.83 40.99 -22.92
CA LEU A 1 30.17 40.77 -23.46
C LEU A 1 30.52 39.29 -23.46
N VAL A 2 30.94 38.80 -24.67
CA VAL A 2 31.79 37.65 -24.99
C VAL A 2 31.03 36.32 -25.26
N LEU A 3 30.72 36.08 -26.45
CA LEU A 3 31.09 35.28 -27.63
C LEU A 3 31.30 33.75 -27.46
N PRO A 4 30.82 32.98 -28.45
CA PRO A 4 30.81 31.52 -28.46
C PRO A 4 32.04 30.91 -29.13
N LEU A 5 32.38 29.68 -28.78
CA LEU A 5 33.44 28.89 -29.43
C LEU A 5 32.84 27.85 -30.39
N GLN A 6 33.27 27.97 -31.61
CA GLN A 6 32.93 27.17 -32.79
C GLN A 6 33.64 25.82 -32.79
N CYS A 7 32.91 24.78 -33.17
CA CYS A 7 33.44 23.47 -33.53
C CYS A 7 34.11 23.53 -34.91
N ARG A 8 35.34 23.00 -35.01
CA ARG A 8 36.08 22.82 -36.23
C ARG A 8 36.19 21.37 -36.60
N ASN A 9 35.68 21.00 -37.79
CA ASN A 9 35.88 19.70 -38.44
C ASN A 9 37.27 19.64 -39.09
N PRO A 10 37.95 18.48 -39.09
CA PRO A 10 39.05 18.22 -40.03
C PRO A 10 38.65 17.27 -41.18
N PRO A 11 39.44 17.26 -42.26
CA PRO A 11 38.97 16.91 -43.61
C PRO A 11 39.20 15.45 -44.01
N LEU A 12 38.45 15.08 -45.05
CA LEU A 12 38.51 13.84 -45.82
C LEU A 12 39.88 13.61 -46.48
N ARG A 13 40.42 12.39 -46.41
CA ARG A 13 41.52 11.92 -47.22
C ARG A 13 41.08 10.77 -48.12
N ARG A 14 41.33 10.98 -49.42
CA ARG A 14 41.03 10.15 -50.60
C ARG A 14 42.06 9.06 -50.84
N ARG A 15 41.54 7.91 -51.41
CA ARG A 15 42.12 6.98 -52.35
C ARG A 15 43.31 6.10 -51.99
N SER A 16 43.14 4.77 -52.18
CA SER A 16 43.86 4.11 -53.30
C SER A 16 43.29 2.68 -53.51
N ASN A 17 42.90 2.43 -54.79
CA ASN A 17 42.62 1.10 -55.33
C ASN A 17 43.92 0.31 -55.44
N ARG A 18 43.91 -0.95 -55.08
CA ARG A 18 44.73 -1.98 -55.77
C ARG A 18 44.00 -3.33 -55.77
N ALA A 19 44.05 -3.92 -56.95
CA ALA A 19 43.36 -5.15 -57.37
C ALA A 19 43.96 -6.44 -56.78
N ALA A 20 43.20 -7.50 -56.94
CA ALA A 20 43.35 -8.88 -56.50
C ALA A 20 44.64 -9.60 -56.96
N PRO A 21 44.87 -10.82 -56.42
CA PRO A 21 44.52 -11.98 -57.23
C PRO A 21 43.79 -13.10 -56.47
N ALA A 22 43.08 -13.88 -57.29
CA ALA A 22 42.35 -15.08 -56.94
C ALA A 22 43.32 -16.24 -56.59
N CYS A 23 42.96 -17.01 -55.57
CA CYS A 23 43.44 -18.39 -55.38
C CYS A 23 42.41 -19.27 -54.69
N ALA A 24 41.93 -20.20 -55.46
CA ALA A 24 41.48 -21.60 -55.19
C ALA A 24 40.90 -21.98 -53.83
N VAL A 25 39.66 -22.45 -53.87
CA VAL A 25 38.99 -23.32 -52.90
C VAL A 25 39.64 -24.73 -52.89
N PRO A 26 39.75 -25.39 -51.74
CA PRO A 26 39.04 -26.66 -51.65
C PRO A 26 38.35 -26.93 -50.27
N ILE A 27 37.16 -27.46 -50.39
CA ILE A 27 36.56 -28.56 -49.64
C ILE A 27 36.79 -28.58 -48.11
N VAL A 28 35.92 -27.87 -47.37
CA VAL A 28 35.56 -28.26 -45.98
C VAL A 28 34.05 -27.97 -45.82
N LYS A 29 33.21 -28.77 -46.44
CA LYS A 29 31.74 -28.58 -46.38
C LYS A 29 30.98 -29.59 -45.52
N GLU A 30 31.66 -30.58 -44.92
CA GLU A 30 30.90 -31.61 -44.20
C GLU A 30 31.10 -31.62 -42.67
N PHE A 31 32.03 -30.83 -42.12
CA PHE A 31 32.27 -30.86 -40.66
C PHE A 31 31.50 -29.75 -39.87
N CYS A 32 30.96 -28.76 -40.55
CA CYS A 32 30.33 -27.60 -39.90
C CYS A 32 28.84 -27.80 -39.56
N MET A 33 28.10 -28.70 -40.26
CA MET A 33 26.68 -28.90 -40.02
C MET A 33 26.36 -29.80 -38.80
N ARG A 34 27.26 -30.69 -38.43
CA ARG A 34 27.02 -31.64 -37.34
C ARG A 34 27.18 -30.99 -35.95
N ASN A 35 28.00 -29.96 -35.86
CA ASN A 35 28.21 -29.21 -34.60
C ASN A 35 27.19 -28.09 -34.39
N LEU A 36 26.53 -27.56 -35.46
CA LEU A 36 25.49 -26.55 -35.32
C LEU A 36 24.16 -27.12 -34.75
N ILE A 37 23.86 -28.39 -35.07
CA ILE A 37 22.63 -29.04 -34.59
C ILE A 37 22.72 -29.42 -33.11
N LEU A 38 23.92 -29.77 -32.61
CA LEU A 38 24.13 -30.08 -31.18
C LEU A 38 24.18 -28.83 -30.33
N SER A 39 24.59 -27.67 -30.85
CA SER A 39 24.60 -26.41 -30.12
C SER A 39 23.20 -25.78 -29.97
N ALA A 40 22.31 -26.01 -30.96
CA ALA A 40 20.92 -25.51 -30.91
C ALA A 40 20.04 -26.29 -29.91
N ALA A 41 20.35 -27.57 -29.66
CA ALA A 41 19.60 -28.39 -28.71
C ALA A 41 19.93 -28.06 -27.23
N PHE A 42 21.14 -27.53 -26.97
CA PHE A 42 21.53 -27.12 -25.60
C PHE A 42 21.05 -25.71 -25.22
N ALA A 43 20.83 -24.83 -26.21
CA ALA A 43 20.34 -23.47 -25.95
C ALA A 43 18.82 -23.41 -25.68
N SER A 44 18.05 -24.41 -26.11
CA SER A 44 16.59 -24.44 -25.89
C SER A 44 16.17 -25.00 -24.51
N LEU A 45 17.07 -25.57 -23.74
CA LEU A 45 16.76 -26.15 -22.42
C LEU A 45 16.98 -25.15 -21.26
N SER A 46 17.59 -23.99 -21.53
CA SER A 46 17.90 -22.98 -20.52
C SER A 46 16.83 -21.90 -20.33
N LEU A 47 15.76 -21.91 -21.15
CA LEU A 47 14.68 -20.90 -21.10
C LEU A 47 13.46 -21.31 -20.26
N LEU A 48 13.50 -22.50 -19.63
CA LEU A 48 12.36 -22.99 -18.83
C LEU A 48 12.53 -22.78 -17.32
N GLY A 49 13.46 -21.94 -16.87
CA GLY A 49 13.84 -21.83 -15.46
C GLY A 49 13.67 -20.49 -14.77
N LEU A 50 13.12 -19.43 -15.43
CA LEU A 50 12.76 -18.20 -14.73
C LEU A 50 11.24 -18.17 -14.46
N GLY A 51 10.73 -19.17 -13.77
CA GLY A 51 9.52 -19.01 -13.01
C GLY A 51 9.80 -17.94 -11.94
N ALA A 52 9.18 -16.76 -12.07
CA ALA A 52 9.11 -15.83 -10.96
C ALA A 52 8.50 -16.61 -9.79
N GLN A 53 9.31 -16.98 -8.80
CA GLN A 53 8.81 -17.51 -7.55
C GLN A 53 8.02 -16.37 -6.91
N ALA A 54 6.70 -16.45 -6.99
CA ALA A 54 5.85 -15.64 -6.14
C ALA A 54 6.28 -15.95 -4.70
N GLU A 55 6.80 -14.95 -4.00
CA GLU A 55 7.25 -15.10 -2.63
C GLU A 55 6.07 -15.61 -1.79
N SER A 56 6.22 -16.76 -1.14
CA SER A 56 5.17 -17.34 -0.31
C SER A 56 4.89 -16.42 0.88
N ILE A 57 3.61 -16.12 1.11
CA ILE A 57 3.18 -15.34 2.27
C ILE A 57 3.11 -16.28 3.47
N GLU A 58 3.94 -16.00 4.50
CA GLU A 58 4.18 -16.89 5.63
C GLU A 58 3.96 -16.19 6.98
N ALA A 59 3.41 -16.93 7.93
CA ALA A 59 3.30 -16.48 9.32
C ALA A 59 4.70 -16.27 9.93
N GLY A 60 4.85 -15.21 10.71
CA GLY A 60 6.13 -14.81 11.31
C GLY A 60 7.03 -13.99 10.38
N ARG A 61 6.66 -13.83 9.12
CA ARG A 61 7.38 -13.03 8.12
C ARG A 61 6.56 -11.81 7.68
N GLN A 62 5.52 -12.00 6.89
CA GLN A 62 4.68 -10.91 6.40
C GLN A 62 3.50 -10.59 7.34
N TYR A 63 3.07 -11.55 8.15
CA TYR A 63 2.00 -11.35 9.14
C TYR A 63 2.27 -12.16 10.42
N VAL A 64 1.60 -11.79 11.50
CA VAL A 64 1.65 -12.47 12.79
C VAL A 64 0.25 -12.97 13.14
N GLU A 65 0.14 -14.21 13.60
CA GLU A 65 -1.10 -14.72 14.19
C GLU A 65 -1.24 -14.24 15.63
N LEU A 66 -2.39 -13.66 15.95
CA LEU A 66 -2.69 -13.23 17.32
C LEU A 66 -2.91 -14.47 18.20
N SER A 67 -2.32 -14.47 19.38
CA SER A 67 -2.48 -15.57 20.35
C SER A 67 -3.93 -15.77 20.81
N SER A 68 -4.73 -14.73 20.74
CA SER A 68 -6.17 -14.76 21.05
C SER A 68 -6.92 -13.98 19.98
N PRO A 69 -7.76 -14.64 19.18
CA PRO A 69 -8.59 -13.96 18.20
C PRO A 69 -9.52 -12.93 18.85
N VAL A 70 -9.69 -11.79 18.18
CA VAL A 70 -10.61 -10.74 18.59
C VAL A 70 -11.91 -10.91 17.81
N PRO A 71 -13.08 -10.91 18.46
CA PRO A 71 -14.35 -11.04 17.78
C PRO A 71 -14.57 -9.96 16.71
N VAL A 72 -15.03 -10.35 15.53
CA VAL A 72 -15.38 -9.44 14.43
C VAL A 72 -16.66 -8.67 14.73
N SER A 73 -16.80 -7.48 14.15
CA SER A 73 -17.97 -6.62 14.37
C SER A 73 -19.23 -7.13 13.66
N GLN A 74 -19.08 -7.88 12.56
CA GLN A 74 -20.18 -8.48 11.80
C GLN A 74 -19.98 -9.99 11.65
N PRO A 75 -20.63 -10.82 12.48
CA PRO A 75 -20.60 -12.27 12.33
C PRO A 75 -21.08 -12.70 10.93
N GLY A 76 -20.38 -13.67 10.34
CA GLY A 76 -20.67 -14.18 9.00
C GLY A 76 -19.97 -13.45 7.86
N LYS A 77 -19.20 -12.36 8.17
CA LYS A 77 -18.30 -11.72 7.21
C LYS A 77 -16.86 -11.83 7.66
N ILE A 78 -15.94 -11.83 6.70
CA ILE A 78 -14.50 -11.69 6.97
C ILE A 78 -14.22 -10.21 7.20
N GLU A 79 -13.73 -9.87 8.39
CA GLU A 79 -13.46 -8.49 8.73
C GLU A 79 -12.01 -8.12 8.42
N VAL A 80 -11.81 -6.98 7.74
CA VAL A 80 -10.50 -6.35 7.58
C VAL A 80 -10.53 -5.03 8.31
N VAL A 81 -9.68 -4.88 9.32
CA VAL A 81 -9.55 -3.65 10.11
C VAL A 81 -8.28 -2.93 9.70
N GLU A 82 -8.40 -1.64 9.42
CA GLU A 82 -7.27 -0.72 9.38
C GLU A 82 -7.19 0.06 10.69
N LEU A 83 -6.04 -0.03 11.39
CA LEU A 83 -5.73 0.91 12.45
C LEU A 83 -4.84 2.02 11.88
N PHE A 84 -5.27 3.26 12.05
CA PHE A 84 -4.66 4.43 11.42
C PHE A 84 -4.64 5.66 12.34
N TRP A 85 -3.95 6.70 11.91
CA TRP A 85 -4.03 8.03 12.50
C TRP A 85 -3.96 9.09 11.41
N TYR A 86 -4.83 10.08 11.43
CA TYR A 86 -4.83 11.17 10.44
C TYR A 86 -3.51 11.95 10.35
N GLY A 87 -2.75 12.07 11.45
CA GLY A 87 -1.44 12.72 11.46
C GLY A 87 -0.29 11.83 10.97
N CYS A 88 -0.54 10.57 10.62
CA CYS A 88 0.51 9.64 10.18
C CYS A 88 0.81 9.78 8.69
N PRO A 89 2.05 10.15 8.27
CA PRO A 89 2.43 10.25 6.87
C PRO A 89 2.29 8.94 6.10
N HIS A 90 2.60 7.81 6.74
CA HIS A 90 2.49 6.48 6.10
C HIS A 90 1.04 6.06 5.90
N CYS A 91 0.10 6.42 6.80
CA CYS A 91 -1.32 6.22 6.58
C CYS A 91 -1.81 7.05 5.38
N TYR A 92 -1.43 8.34 5.32
CA TYR A 92 -1.77 9.20 4.19
C TYR A 92 -1.23 8.67 2.86
N GLN A 93 0.03 8.19 2.84
CA GLN A 93 0.63 7.59 1.64
C GLN A 93 -0.02 6.26 1.24
N PHE A 94 -0.64 5.56 2.18
CA PHE A 94 -1.32 4.29 1.93
C PHE A 94 -2.71 4.47 1.30
N GLU A 95 -3.42 5.57 1.61
CA GLU A 95 -4.79 5.86 1.14
C GLU A 95 -5.00 5.69 -0.38
N PRO A 96 -4.12 6.22 -1.28
CA PRO A 96 -4.30 6.06 -2.72
C PRO A 96 -4.27 4.61 -3.22
N THR A 97 -3.65 3.70 -2.46
CA THR A 97 -3.61 2.27 -2.77
C THR A 97 -4.74 1.52 -2.07
N LEU A 98 -5.04 1.89 -0.83
CA LEU A 98 -6.05 1.25 0.00
C LEU A 98 -7.48 1.52 -0.48
N ASN A 99 -7.83 2.77 -0.76
CA ASN A 99 -9.23 3.14 -1.08
C ASN A 99 -9.77 2.42 -2.32
N PRO A 100 -9.05 2.35 -3.46
CA PRO A 100 -9.52 1.59 -4.62
C PRO A 100 -9.63 0.08 -4.38
N TRP A 101 -8.85 -0.47 -3.43
CA TRP A 101 -8.95 -1.85 -3.03
C TRP A 101 -10.19 -2.09 -2.17
N VAL A 102 -10.46 -1.20 -1.21
CA VAL A 102 -11.68 -1.26 -0.36
C VAL A 102 -12.95 -1.20 -1.20
N GLU A 103 -13.00 -0.33 -2.22
CA GLU A 103 -14.15 -0.21 -3.14
C GLU A 103 -14.44 -1.49 -3.94
N LYS A 104 -13.45 -2.37 -4.10
CA LYS A 104 -13.55 -3.63 -4.85
C LYS A 104 -13.76 -4.85 -3.97
N LEU A 105 -13.82 -4.66 -2.66
CA LEU A 105 -14.03 -5.78 -1.74
C LEU A 105 -15.39 -6.44 -2.01
N PRO A 106 -15.43 -7.78 -2.03
CA PRO A 106 -16.68 -8.49 -2.22
C PRO A 106 -17.59 -8.39 -0.98
N GLU A 107 -18.87 -8.69 -1.15
CA GLU A 107 -19.90 -8.50 -0.11
C GLU A 107 -19.66 -9.33 1.16
N ASP A 108 -18.92 -10.43 1.08
CA ASP A 108 -18.55 -11.26 2.22
C ASP A 108 -17.41 -10.69 3.07
N VAL A 109 -16.81 -9.56 2.64
CA VAL A 109 -15.76 -8.86 3.38
C VAL A 109 -16.27 -7.55 3.95
N ASN A 110 -16.01 -7.31 5.24
CA ASN A 110 -16.36 -6.08 5.95
C ASN A 110 -15.08 -5.29 6.27
N PHE A 111 -14.92 -4.10 5.66
CA PHE A 111 -13.80 -3.22 5.97
C PHE A 111 -14.16 -2.21 7.05
N VAL A 112 -13.29 -2.07 8.06
CA VAL A 112 -13.50 -1.19 9.21
C VAL A 112 -12.25 -0.36 9.48
N ARG A 113 -12.38 0.96 9.62
CA ARG A 113 -11.32 1.82 10.14
C ARG A 113 -11.47 2.04 11.64
N ILE A 114 -10.36 1.93 12.37
CA ILE A 114 -10.27 2.19 13.79
C ILE A 114 -9.14 3.19 14.04
N PRO A 115 -9.40 4.34 14.67
CA PRO A 115 -8.33 5.27 14.99
C PRO A 115 -7.46 4.71 16.11
N ALA A 116 -6.15 4.79 15.95
CA ALA A 116 -5.21 4.49 17.02
C ALA A 116 -5.17 5.66 18.03
N LEU A 117 -5.32 5.37 19.31
CA LEU A 117 -5.46 6.35 20.38
C LEU A 117 -4.29 6.22 21.37
N PHE A 118 -3.18 6.90 21.08
CA PHE A 118 -1.95 6.85 21.89
C PHE A 118 -1.73 8.12 22.75
N GLY A 119 -2.79 8.92 22.96
CA GLY A 119 -2.75 10.16 23.74
C GLY A 119 -2.55 11.42 22.90
N GLY A 120 -2.75 12.59 23.48
CA GLY A 120 -2.54 13.88 22.82
C GLY A 120 -3.34 14.04 21.54
N LEU A 121 -2.67 14.44 20.44
CA LEU A 121 -3.32 14.63 19.14
C LEU A 121 -3.87 13.35 18.53
N TRP A 122 -3.33 12.19 18.87
CA TRP A 122 -3.91 10.90 18.43
C TRP A 122 -5.32 10.73 18.95
N ASP A 123 -5.54 11.03 20.23
CA ASP A 123 -6.86 10.96 20.85
C ASP A 123 -7.81 12.01 20.28
N ALA A 124 -7.33 13.25 20.07
CA ALA A 124 -8.15 14.34 19.50
C ALA A 124 -8.60 14.02 18.07
N HIS A 125 -7.69 13.59 17.21
CA HIS A 125 -8.01 13.20 15.84
C HIS A 125 -8.87 11.93 15.78
N GLY A 126 -8.61 10.97 16.68
CA GLY A 126 -9.43 9.77 16.79
C GLY A 126 -10.85 10.07 17.28
N GLN A 127 -11.03 11.00 18.20
CA GLN A 127 -12.34 11.48 18.62
C GLN A 127 -13.08 12.17 17.48
N MET A 128 -12.39 12.99 16.68
CA MET A 128 -12.93 13.58 15.45
C MET A 128 -13.43 12.51 14.48
N PHE A 129 -12.61 11.48 14.19
CA PHE A 129 -12.99 10.36 13.32
C PHE A 129 -14.26 9.65 13.82
N ILE A 130 -14.28 9.24 15.10
CA ILE A 130 -15.41 8.55 15.71
C ILE A 130 -16.68 9.42 15.70
N THR A 131 -16.52 10.75 15.90
CA THR A 131 -17.62 11.69 15.80
C THR A 131 -18.23 11.71 14.39
N LEU A 132 -17.39 11.84 13.37
CA LEU A 132 -17.81 11.86 11.97
C LEU A 132 -18.45 10.55 11.54
N GLN A 133 -17.91 9.43 12.01
CA GLN A 133 -18.48 8.10 11.80
C GLN A 133 -19.86 7.98 12.46
N SER A 134 -20.02 8.47 13.70
CA SER A 134 -21.31 8.49 14.40
C SER A 134 -22.33 9.41 13.74
N MET A 135 -21.88 10.42 13.01
CA MET A 135 -22.73 11.32 12.21
C MET A 135 -23.05 10.76 10.82
N GLY A 136 -22.39 9.69 10.38
CA GLY A 136 -22.55 9.10 9.05
C GLY A 136 -21.93 9.94 7.92
N VAL A 137 -20.96 10.80 8.21
CA VAL A 137 -20.35 11.72 7.24
C VAL A 137 -18.84 11.53 7.06
N GLU A 138 -18.27 10.54 7.75
CA GLU A 138 -16.83 10.30 7.80
C GLU A 138 -16.24 10.14 6.39
N GLN A 139 -16.78 9.25 5.57
CA GLN A 139 -16.25 8.96 4.23
C GLN A 139 -16.23 10.21 3.32
N LYS A 140 -17.20 11.12 3.48
CA LYS A 140 -17.27 12.37 2.72
C LYS A 140 -16.09 13.29 2.96
N VAL A 141 -15.52 13.28 4.18
CA VAL A 141 -14.52 14.27 4.61
C VAL A 141 -13.15 13.63 4.90
N HIS A 142 -13.05 12.32 4.88
CA HIS A 142 -11.87 11.56 5.25
C HIS A 142 -10.59 12.02 4.53
N HIS A 143 -10.65 12.08 3.21
CA HIS A 143 -9.52 12.53 2.39
C HIS A 143 -9.16 14.00 2.66
N ALA A 144 -10.16 14.89 2.76
CA ALA A 144 -9.92 16.31 3.04
C ALA A 144 -9.24 16.55 4.39
N ILE A 145 -9.52 15.71 5.41
CA ILE A 145 -8.84 15.76 6.71
C ILE A 145 -7.37 15.35 6.57
N PHE A 146 -7.07 14.28 5.84
CA PHE A 146 -5.69 13.88 5.57
C PHE A 146 -4.93 14.99 4.84
N GLU A 147 -5.48 15.54 3.75
CA GLU A 147 -4.85 16.64 3.01
C GLU A 147 -4.58 17.86 3.91
N LYS A 148 -5.56 18.21 4.75
CA LYS A 148 -5.43 19.35 5.66
C LYS A 148 -4.27 19.19 6.63
N LEU A 149 -4.15 18.03 7.25
CA LEU A 149 -3.12 17.74 8.23
C LEU A 149 -1.73 17.55 7.61
N HIS A 150 -1.64 16.97 6.41
CA HIS A 150 -0.37 16.79 5.73
C HIS A 150 0.10 18.04 4.99
N GLY A 151 -0.80 18.96 4.64
CA GLY A 151 -0.46 20.32 4.19
C GLY A 151 0.04 21.22 5.32
N ASN A 152 -0.54 21.12 6.53
CA ASN A 152 -0.13 21.86 7.73
C ASN A 152 -0.45 21.08 9.02
N PRO A 153 0.54 20.37 9.61
CA PRO A 153 0.34 19.54 10.79
C PRO A 153 -0.08 20.25 12.08
N LYS A 154 0.03 21.59 12.11
CA LYS A 154 -0.35 22.40 13.28
C LYS A 154 -1.84 22.83 13.27
N GLN A 155 -2.67 22.15 12.52
CA GLN A 155 -4.10 22.42 12.43
C GLN A 155 -4.92 21.27 13.02
N LEU A 156 -6.22 21.51 13.21
CA LEU A 156 -7.17 20.54 13.77
C LEU A 156 -6.75 20.02 15.15
N GLN A 157 -6.24 20.90 16.00
CA GLN A 157 -5.78 20.54 17.35
C GLN A 157 -6.91 20.65 18.39
N THR A 158 -7.87 21.53 18.14
CA THR A 158 -9.01 21.76 19.03
C THR A 158 -10.34 21.38 18.37
N PRO A 159 -11.38 21.06 19.15
CA PRO A 159 -12.70 20.80 18.60
C PRO A 159 -13.26 21.96 17.76
N GLU A 160 -12.94 23.19 18.13
CA GLU A 160 -13.36 24.41 17.44
C GLU A 160 -12.71 24.54 16.06
N GLU A 161 -11.39 24.31 15.97
CA GLU A 161 -10.65 24.27 14.70
C GLU A 161 -11.18 23.15 13.78
N MET A 162 -11.44 21.98 14.35
CA MET A 162 -12.03 20.85 13.61
C MET A 162 -13.41 21.22 13.07
N ALA A 163 -14.27 21.78 13.93
CA ALA A 163 -15.63 22.16 13.56
C ALA A 163 -15.65 23.25 12.47
N GLU A 164 -14.74 24.22 12.53
CA GLU A 164 -14.63 25.29 11.52
C GLU A 164 -14.19 24.72 10.17
N PHE A 165 -13.16 23.88 10.15
CA PHE A 165 -12.71 23.21 8.93
C PHE A 165 -13.81 22.32 8.33
N LEU A 166 -14.49 21.53 9.16
CA LEU A 166 -15.53 20.60 8.74
C LEU A 166 -16.77 21.32 8.24
N ALA A 167 -17.09 22.51 8.77
CA ALA A 167 -18.17 23.36 8.26
C ALA A 167 -17.90 23.76 6.80
N GLY A 168 -16.65 24.08 6.44
CA GLY A 168 -16.24 24.33 5.06
C GLY A 168 -16.39 23.10 4.14
N GLN A 169 -16.48 21.89 4.71
CA GLN A 169 -16.74 20.63 4.00
C GLN A 169 -18.23 20.24 4.02
N GLY A 170 -19.11 21.12 4.53
CA GLY A 170 -20.55 20.91 4.60
C GLY A 170 -21.03 20.02 5.75
N VAL A 171 -20.25 19.93 6.82
CA VAL A 171 -20.64 19.27 8.09
C VAL A 171 -21.23 20.33 9.02
N ASP A 172 -22.36 20.03 9.65
CA ASP A 172 -22.98 20.95 10.63
C ASP A 172 -22.09 21.11 11.85
N LYS A 173 -21.64 22.36 12.11
CA LYS A 173 -20.73 22.72 13.18
C LYS A 173 -21.31 22.44 14.57
N GLY A 174 -22.58 22.79 14.79
CA GLY A 174 -23.24 22.59 16.09
C GLY A 174 -23.44 21.11 16.39
N LYS A 175 -23.91 20.33 15.39
CA LYS A 175 -24.06 18.89 15.50
C LYS A 175 -22.72 18.20 15.73
N PHE A 176 -21.64 18.62 15.05
CA PHE A 176 -20.31 18.10 15.28
C PHE A 176 -19.86 18.28 16.73
N ILE A 177 -19.90 19.53 17.23
CA ILE A 177 -19.47 19.83 18.61
C ILE A 177 -20.30 19.06 19.66
N SER A 178 -21.63 19.01 19.49
CA SER A 178 -22.50 18.26 20.41
C SER A 178 -22.21 16.76 20.39
N THR A 179 -22.01 16.18 19.22
CA THR A 179 -21.67 14.75 19.04
C THR A 179 -20.27 14.45 19.60
N PHE A 180 -19.28 15.30 19.30
CA PHE A 180 -17.90 15.19 19.78
C PHE A 180 -17.84 15.10 21.32
N ASN A 181 -18.62 15.91 22.01
CA ASN A 181 -18.68 15.95 23.47
C ASN A 181 -19.59 14.87 24.07
N SER A 182 -20.27 14.07 23.27
CA SER A 182 -21.25 13.07 23.73
C SER A 182 -20.61 11.94 24.51
N PHE A 183 -21.38 11.36 25.44
CA PHE A 183 -20.99 10.16 26.17
C PHE A 183 -20.80 8.96 25.24
N ALA A 184 -21.59 8.86 24.17
CA ALA A 184 -21.49 7.79 23.17
C ALA A 184 -20.09 7.78 22.48
N VAL A 185 -19.62 8.96 22.03
CA VAL A 185 -18.27 9.08 21.41
C VAL A 185 -17.18 8.70 22.42
N LYS A 186 -17.28 9.13 23.68
CA LYS A 186 -16.33 8.74 24.73
C LYS A 186 -16.30 7.22 24.96
N GLY A 187 -17.46 6.56 24.93
CA GLY A 187 -17.58 5.10 25.02
C GLY A 187 -16.89 4.39 23.84
N LEU A 188 -17.11 4.89 22.61
CA LEU A 188 -16.48 4.35 21.41
C LEU A 188 -14.96 4.55 21.41
N MET A 189 -14.44 5.67 21.93
CA MET A 189 -13.01 5.86 22.14
C MET A 189 -12.43 4.81 23.09
N GLY A 190 -13.14 4.50 24.20
CA GLY A 190 -12.76 3.42 25.11
C GLY A 190 -12.69 2.06 24.39
N LYS A 191 -13.68 1.76 23.54
CA LYS A 191 -13.67 0.55 22.73
C LYS A 191 -12.50 0.51 21.74
N ALA A 192 -12.21 1.61 21.04
CA ALA A 192 -11.08 1.71 20.12
C ALA A 192 -9.73 1.47 20.84
N LYS A 193 -9.52 2.04 22.02
CA LYS A 193 -8.34 1.79 22.86
C LYS A 193 -8.22 0.31 23.25
N GLN A 194 -9.33 -0.32 23.63
CA GLN A 194 -9.33 -1.74 23.98
C GLN A 194 -8.99 -2.62 22.76
N LEU A 195 -9.57 -2.35 21.59
CA LEU A 195 -9.26 -3.07 20.36
C LEU A 195 -7.79 -2.91 19.96
N ALA A 196 -7.25 -1.69 19.99
CA ALA A 196 -5.83 -1.45 19.74
C ALA A 196 -4.91 -2.27 20.65
N LYS A 197 -5.28 -2.38 21.95
CA LYS A 197 -4.57 -3.24 22.91
C LYS A 197 -4.71 -4.73 22.57
N SER A 198 -5.92 -5.19 22.24
CA SER A 198 -6.18 -6.60 21.88
C SER A 198 -5.44 -7.00 20.61
N TYR A 199 -5.33 -6.12 19.64
CA TYR A 199 -4.53 -6.29 18.42
C TYR A 199 -3.02 -6.11 18.65
N GLN A 200 -2.60 -5.72 19.86
CA GLN A 200 -1.19 -5.53 20.24
C GLN A 200 -0.46 -4.56 19.28
N ILE A 201 -1.12 -3.46 18.86
CA ILE A 201 -0.50 -2.50 17.96
C ILE A 201 0.42 -1.53 18.71
N THR A 202 1.53 -1.17 18.08
CA THR A 202 2.52 -0.21 18.60
C THR A 202 2.77 0.95 17.62
N GLY A 203 2.15 0.92 16.45
CA GLY A 203 2.27 1.93 15.40
C GLY A 203 1.14 1.78 14.36
N VAL A 204 1.15 2.62 13.34
CA VAL A 204 0.19 2.62 12.22
C VAL A 204 0.89 2.97 10.90
N PRO A 205 0.35 2.58 9.73
CA PRO A 205 -0.86 1.78 9.55
C PRO A 205 -0.64 0.30 9.87
N VAL A 206 -1.64 -0.35 10.47
CA VAL A 206 -1.67 -1.79 10.72
C VAL A 206 -2.98 -2.35 10.21
N LEU A 207 -2.91 -3.50 9.55
CA LEU A 207 -4.07 -4.24 9.10
C LEU A 207 -4.30 -5.49 9.96
N ILE A 208 -5.56 -5.79 10.23
CA ILE A 208 -5.99 -7.00 10.92
C ILE A 208 -7.00 -7.72 10.04
N VAL A 209 -6.79 -9.01 9.77
CA VAL A 209 -7.78 -9.83 9.06
C VAL A 209 -8.45 -10.79 10.04
N ASN A 210 -9.77 -10.76 10.03
CA ASN A 210 -10.69 -11.61 10.78
C ASN A 210 -10.39 -11.71 12.29
N GLY A 211 -9.83 -10.60 12.86
CA GLY A 211 -9.44 -10.57 14.27
C GLY A 211 -8.32 -11.54 14.64
N LYS A 212 -7.67 -12.18 13.67
CA LYS A 212 -6.67 -13.26 13.87
C LYS A 212 -5.27 -12.89 13.41
N TYR A 213 -5.14 -12.19 12.29
CA TYR A 213 -3.87 -11.94 11.62
C TYR A 213 -3.56 -10.46 11.62
N ARG A 214 -2.39 -10.09 12.14
CA ARG A 214 -1.90 -8.72 12.19
C ARG A 214 -0.68 -8.55 11.30
N PHE A 215 -0.63 -7.47 10.54
CA PHE A 215 0.52 -7.06 9.74
C PHE A 215 0.52 -5.56 9.51
N ASP A 216 1.66 -5.01 9.15
CA ASP A 216 1.84 -3.61 8.79
C ASP A 216 2.38 -3.47 7.37
N VAL A 217 2.24 -2.27 6.79
CA VAL A 217 2.65 -1.99 5.42
C VAL A 217 4.16 -2.16 5.22
N GLY A 218 4.97 -1.81 6.24
CA GLY A 218 6.43 -1.90 6.15
C GLY A 218 6.93 -3.34 6.12
N SER A 219 6.48 -4.17 7.07
CA SER A 219 6.85 -5.59 7.14
C SER A 219 6.33 -6.42 5.98
N SER A 220 5.25 -5.98 5.35
CA SER A 220 4.70 -6.63 4.16
C SER A 220 5.49 -6.35 2.88
N GLY A 221 6.40 -5.35 2.87
CA GLY A 221 7.18 -4.97 1.69
C GLY A 221 6.66 -3.73 0.96
N GLY A 222 5.55 -3.13 1.43
CA GLY A 222 4.98 -1.93 0.85
C GLY A 222 3.45 -1.95 0.74
N PRO A 223 2.85 -0.85 0.23
CA PRO A 223 1.40 -0.71 0.14
C PRO A 223 0.69 -1.80 -0.68
N LYS A 224 1.23 -2.17 -1.83
CA LYS A 224 0.63 -3.20 -2.71
C LYS A 224 0.79 -4.59 -2.12
N GLU A 225 1.96 -4.87 -1.58
CA GLU A 225 2.32 -6.14 -0.94
C GLU A 225 1.45 -6.36 0.30
N ALA A 226 1.19 -5.32 1.09
CA ALA A 226 0.27 -5.38 2.23
C ALA A 226 -1.16 -5.77 1.81
N LEU A 227 -1.67 -5.21 0.71
CA LEU A 227 -2.97 -5.62 0.18
C LEU A 227 -2.95 -7.06 -0.37
N GLY A 228 -1.83 -7.50 -0.96
CA GLY A 228 -1.63 -8.91 -1.33
C GLY A 228 -1.67 -9.86 -0.13
N VAL A 229 -1.09 -9.45 1.01
CA VAL A 229 -1.20 -10.20 2.28
C VAL A 229 -2.66 -10.22 2.77
N ALA A 230 -3.38 -9.10 2.69
CA ALA A 230 -4.81 -9.05 3.04
C ALA A 230 -5.63 -10.00 2.18
N ASP A 231 -5.44 -9.98 0.86
CA ASP A 231 -6.15 -10.88 -0.08
C ASP A 231 -5.87 -12.35 0.20
N PHE A 232 -4.60 -12.70 0.44
CA PHE A 232 -4.20 -14.05 0.84
C PHE A 232 -4.91 -14.51 2.12
N LEU A 233 -4.94 -13.66 3.15
CA LEU A 233 -5.56 -13.98 4.43
C LEU A 233 -7.09 -14.06 4.34
N ILE A 234 -7.72 -13.23 3.52
CA ILE A 234 -9.15 -13.33 3.20
C ILE A 234 -9.46 -14.69 2.56
N GLN A 235 -8.66 -15.11 1.58
CA GLN A 235 -8.85 -16.43 0.95
C GLN A 235 -8.60 -17.59 1.94
N LYS A 236 -7.59 -17.44 2.81
CA LYS A 236 -7.34 -18.44 3.88
C LYS A 236 -8.55 -18.61 4.79
N GLU A 237 -9.18 -17.50 5.21
CA GLU A 237 -10.40 -17.55 6.04
C GLU A 237 -11.61 -18.12 5.30
N ARG A 238 -11.79 -17.83 4.01
CA ARG A 238 -12.84 -18.44 3.18
C ARG A 238 -12.71 -19.95 3.09
N SER A 239 -11.48 -20.44 2.99
CA SER A 239 -11.21 -21.87 2.86
C SER A 239 -11.35 -22.63 4.19
N ALA A 240 -11.38 -21.91 5.32
CA ALA A 240 -11.52 -22.49 6.66
C ALA A 240 -12.98 -22.55 7.17
N ASN A 241 -13.91 -21.87 6.49
CA ASN A 241 -15.34 -21.87 6.75
C ASN A 241 -16.09 -22.77 5.76
#